data_26c58be5323eccd6d44c3cdc783100c4
#
_entry.id   26c58be5323eccd6d44c3cdc783100c4
#
_cell.length_a   1.000
_cell.length_b   1.000
_cell.length_c   1.000
_cell.angle_alpha   90.00
_cell.angle_beta   90.00
_cell.angle_gamma   90.00
#
_symmetry.space_group_name_H-M   'P 1'
#
loop_
_entity.id
_entity.type
_entity.pdbx_description
1 polymer ?
#
loop_
_entity_poly.entity_id
_entity_poly.type
_entity_poly.pdbx_seq_one_letter_code
_entity_poly.pdbx_strand_id
1 'polypeptide(L)'
;VANHGGGSLPNVYAFAFVDVDHVILNTVKRCEDSDEIVVRLYEAHGTRGPVTVTFANPIKRAVECDLMEENEQPVEWNKYSIRFYAKPFEIRTFKVAFESLY
;
A
#
# COMPACT_ATOMS: atom_id res chain seq x y z
N VAL A 1 7.26 -19.58 -6.57
CA VAL A 1 7.48 -19.25 -6.83
C VAL A 1 7.59 -18.72 -7.40
N ALA A 2 7.44 -18.96 -7.51
CA ALA A 2 7.61 -18.40 -7.98
C ALA A 2 7.52 -18.02 -8.82
N ASN A 3 7.41 -18.06 -9.20
CA ASN A 3 7.41 -17.58 -9.96
C ASN A 3 7.57 -17.36 -10.74
N HIS A 4 7.47 -17.53 -10.97
CA HIS A 4 7.64 -17.13 -11.69
C HIS A 4 7.77 -16.83 -12.65
N GLY A 5 7.83 -17.34 -12.44
CA GLY A 5 8.21 -17.53 -13.78
C GLY A 5 7.85 -16.41 -14.67
N GLY A 6 7.95 -16.51 -15.74
CA GLY A 6 7.63 -15.46 -16.58
C GLY A 6 7.27 -14.25 -15.78
N GLY A 7 7.60 -14.30 -14.59
CA GLY A 7 7.27 -13.29 -13.67
C GLY A 7 7.69 -11.93 -14.09
N SER A 8 7.07 -11.48 -15.09
CA SER A 8 7.25 -10.10 -15.47
C SER A 8 6.65 -9.18 -14.44
N LEU A 9 5.73 -9.68 -13.64
CA LEU A 9 5.12 -8.85 -12.61
C LEU A 9 5.82 -9.06 -11.28
N PRO A 10 6.10 -8.00 -10.54
CA PRO A 10 6.69 -8.16 -9.23
C PRO A 10 5.75 -8.91 -8.31
N ASN A 11 6.32 -9.70 -7.44
CA ASN A 11 5.59 -10.34 -6.38
C ASN A 11 5.16 -9.25 -5.39
N VAL A 12 3.87 -9.11 -5.14
CA VAL A 12 3.39 -8.07 -4.24
C VAL A 12 3.94 -8.24 -2.82
N TYR A 13 4.23 -9.48 -2.42
CA TYR A 13 4.79 -9.73 -1.10
C TYR A 13 6.25 -9.33 -1.00
N ALA A 14 6.94 -9.22 -2.13
CA ALA A 14 8.30 -8.70 -2.16
C ALA A 14 8.32 -7.18 -2.28
N PHE A 15 7.23 -6.60 -2.78
CA PHE A 15 7.14 -5.16 -2.98
C PHE A 15 6.73 -4.41 -1.71
N ALA A 16 5.84 -4.98 -0.94
CA ALA A 16 5.30 -4.31 0.24
C ALA A 16 5.12 -5.32 1.38
N PHE A 17 5.39 -4.87 2.58
CA PHE A 17 5.28 -5.68 3.79
C PHE A 17 4.40 -4.98 4.81
N VAL A 18 3.38 -5.68 5.30
CA VAL A 18 2.47 -5.18 6.34
C VAL A 18 2.89 -5.81 7.66
N ASP A 19 3.09 -5.01 8.69
CA ASP A 19 3.69 -5.45 9.94
C ASP A 19 2.73 -6.17 10.89
N VAL A 20 1.46 -6.28 10.53
CA VAL A 20 0.46 -6.98 11.34
C VAL A 20 -0.25 -7.99 10.45
N ASP A 21 -0.80 -9.03 11.08
CA ASP A 21 -1.44 -10.10 10.32
C ASP A 21 -2.94 -9.93 10.15
N HIS A 22 -3.55 -8.97 10.84
CA HIS A 22 -4.99 -8.73 10.71
C HIS A 22 -5.34 -7.74 9.61
N VAL A 23 -4.35 -7.16 8.95
CA VAL A 23 -4.55 -6.25 7.84
C VAL A 23 -3.91 -6.85 6.61
N ILE A 24 -4.71 -6.99 5.55
CA ILE A 24 -4.31 -7.70 4.36
C ILE A 24 -4.12 -6.72 3.22
N LEU A 25 -3.00 -6.87 2.52
CA LEU A 25 -2.74 -6.11 1.30
C LEU A 25 -3.62 -6.70 0.20
N ASN A 26 -4.66 -5.99 -0.15
CA ASN A 26 -5.70 -6.49 -1.04
C ASN A 26 -5.44 -6.18 -2.50
N THR A 27 -4.90 -5.00 -2.78
CA THR A 27 -4.71 -4.56 -4.16
C THR A 27 -3.44 -3.74 -4.25
N VAL A 28 -2.67 -3.98 -5.31
CA VAL A 28 -1.55 -3.13 -5.71
C VAL A 28 -1.69 -2.94 -7.21
N LYS A 29 -1.86 -1.70 -7.64
CA LYS A 29 -2.00 -1.43 -9.07
C LYS A 29 -1.42 -0.07 -9.40
N ARG A 30 -1.05 0.13 -10.67
CA ARG A 30 -0.59 1.42 -11.13
C ARG A 30 -1.79 2.34 -11.35
N CYS A 31 -1.65 3.58 -10.95
CA CYS A 31 -2.65 4.60 -11.23
C CYS A 31 -2.64 4.90 -12.73
N GLU A 32 -3.83 5.05 -13.33
CA GLU A 32 -3.92 5.26 -14.77
C GLU A 32 -3.38 6.61 -15.21
N ASP A 33 -3.49 7.60 -14.34
CA ASP A 33 -3.16 8.97 -14.71
C ASP A 33 -1.75 9.38 -14.31
N SER A 34 -1.02 8.54 -13.64
CA SER A 34 0.29 8.94 -13.10
C SER A 34 1.14 7.70 -12.85
N ASP A 35 2.38 7.94 -12.39
CA ASP A 35 3.28 6.86 -12.01
C ASP A 35 3.05 6.38 -10.57
N GLU A 36 2.00 6.88 -9.93
CA GLU A 36 1.70 6.47 -8.58
C GLU A 36 1.14 5.05 -8.55
N ILE A 37 1.37 4.39 -7.43
CA ILE A 37 0.85 3.05 -7.18
C ILE A 37 -0.30 3.17 -6.18
N VAL A 38 -1.41 2.54 -6.49
CA VAL A 38 -2.55 2.46 -5.58
C VAL A 38 -2.42 1.20 -4.76
N VAL A 39 -2.46 1.36 -3.44
CA VAL A 39 -2.35 0.26 -2.49
C VAL A 39 -3.63 0.25 -1.67
N ARG A 40 -4.30 -0.89 -1.62
CA ARG A 40 -5.54 -1.02 -0.86
C ARG A 40 -5.38 -2.12 0.17
N LEU A 41 -5.72 -1.79 1.41
CA LEU A 41 -5.59 -2.72 2.53
C LEU A 41 -6.94 -2.90 3.20
N TYR A 42 -7.11 -4.05 3.83
CA TYR A 42 -8.37 -4.43 4.45
C TYR A 42 -8.10 -5.03 5.81
N GLU A 43 -8.77 -4.51 6.85
CA GLU A 43 -8.70 -5.10 8.18
C GLU A 43 -9.67 -6.28 8.23
N ALA A 44 -9.17 -7.48 8.42
CA ALA A 44 -9.92 -8.72 8.19
C ALA A 44 -10.47 -9.39 9.46
N HIS A 45 -9.99 -9.02 10.64
CA HIS A 45 -10.30 -9.73 11.87
C HIS A 45 -11.26 -9.01 12.81
N GLY A 46 -11.69 -7.80 12.44
CA GLY A 46 -12.58 -7.02 13.31
C GLY A 46 -11.86 -6.43 14.51
N THR A 47 -10.57 -6.19 14.40
CA THR A 47 -9.77 -5.58 15.44
C THR A 47 -9.22 -4.25 14.96
N ARG A 48 -8.51 -3.54 15.83
CA ARG A 48 -7.98 -2.21 15.51
C ARG A 48 -6.56 -2.08 15.98
N GLY A 49 -5.85 -1.10 15.44
CA GLY A 49 -4.50 -0.83 15.90
C GLY A 49 -3.66 -0.15 14.84
N PRO A 50 -2.45 0.25 15.21
CA PRO A 50 -1.53 0.89 14.27
C PRO A 50 -0.99 -0.12 13.27
N VAL A 51 -0.81 0.36 12.03
CA VAL A 51 -0.31 -0.47 10.93
C VAL A 51 0.80 0.29 10.24
N THR A 52 1.90 -0.39 9.95
CA THR A 52 2.99 0.13 9.15
C THR A 52 3.13 -0.74 7.92
N VAL A 53 3.13 -0.10 6.76
CA VAL A 53 3.37 -0.80 5.48
C VAL A 53 4.70 -0.31 4.96
N THR A 54 5.62 -1.24 4.77
CA THR A 54 6.98 -0.94 4.32
C THR A 54 7.14 -1.39 2.88
N PHE A 55 7.73 -0.52 2.06
CA PHE A 55 7.92 -0.79 0.64
C PHE A 55 9.39 -1.01 0.32
N ALA A 56 9.63 -1.72 -0.76
CA ALA A 56 10.99 -2.01 -1.21
C ALA A 56 11.70 -0.77 -1.77
N ASN A 57 10.93 0.19 -2.28
CA ASN A 57 11.48 1.37 -2.92
C ASN A 57 11.23 2.61 -2.09
N PRO A 58 12.13 3.61 -2.17
CA PRO A 58 11.94 4.84 -1.37
C PRO A 58 10.73 5.64 -1.86
N ILE A 59 9.96 6.12 -0.92
CA ILE A 59 8.75 6.88 -1.17
C ILE A 59 9.11 8.32 -1.44
N LYS A 60 8.52 8.86 -2.49
CA LYS A 60 8.63 10.27 -2.83
C LYS A 60 7.44 11.05 -2.28
N ARG A 61 6.27 10.42 -2.25
CA ARG A 61 5.03 11.06 -1.82
C ARG A 61 4.01 9.97 -1.50
N ALA A 62 3.20 10.19 -0.51
CA ALA A 62 2.10 9.28 -0.18
C ALA A 62 0.91 10.06 0.33
N VAL A 63 -0.29 9.67 -0.08
CA VAL A 63 -1.54 10.23 0.41
C VAL A 63 -2.54 9.10 0.59
N GLU A 64 -3.54 9.34 1.42
CA GLU A 64 -4.68 8.43 1.53
C GLU A 64 -5.80 8.97 0.66
N CYS A 65 -6.60 8.08 0.07
CA CYS A 65 -7.73 8.50 -0.76
C CYS A 65 -8.91 7.56 -0.50
N ASP A 66 -10.05 7.85 -1.14
CA ASP A 66 -11.21 7.00 -1.02
C ASP A 66 -11.16 5.88 -2.06
N LEU A 67 -12.19 5.04 -2.11
CA LEU A 67 -12.24 3.91 -3.03
C LEU A 67 -12.27 4.34 -4.50
N MET A 68 -12.66 5.56 -4.76
CA MET A 68 -12.66 6.13 -6.11
C MET A 68 -11.31 6.77 -6.44
N GLU A 69 -10.34 6.66 -5.54
CA GLU A 69 -9.00 7.24 -5.68
C GLU A 69 -9.05 8.77 -5.73
N GLU A 70 -10.03 9.34 -5.03
CA GLU A 70 -10.24 10.79 -4.94
C GLU A 70 -10.21 11.22 -3.49
N ASN A 71 -10.38 12.52 -3.24
CA ASN A 71 -10.45 13.09 -1.90
C ASN A 71 -9.20 12.79 -1.10
N GLU A 72 -8.04 13.15 -1.67
CA GLU A 72 -6.74 12.86 -1.06
C GLU A 72 -6.60 13.54 0.29
N GLN A 73 -6.10 12.78 1.25
CA GLN A 73 -5.83 13.24 2.59
C GLN A 73 -4.39 12.91 2.96
N PRO A 74 -3.77 13.68 3.85
CA PRO A 74 -2.41 13.34 4.27
C PRO A 74 -2.38 12.03 5.04
N VAL A 75 -1.27 11.32 4.92
CA VAL A 75 -1.00 10.12 5.68
C VAL A 75 0.41 10.25 6.23
N GLU A 76 0.66 9.67 7.38
CA GLU A 76 2.01 9.66 7.94
C GLU A 76 2.88 8.73 7.13
N TRP A 77 4.04 9.21 6.65
CA TRP A 77 4.95 8.36 5.88
C TRP A 77 6.38 8.83 6.07
N ASN A 78 7.29 7.91 5.80
CA ASN A 78 8.72 8.20 5.80
C ASN A 78 9.33 7.63 4.52
N LYS A 79 10.65 7.49 4.48
CA LYS A 79 11.33 7.12 3.24
C LYS A 79 10.84 5.79 2.66
N TYR A 80 10.49 4.82 3.51
CA TYR A 80 10.14 3.48 3.04
C TYR A 80 8.77 3.00 3.50
N SER A 81 8.06 3.75 4.34
CA SER A 81 6.84 3.22 4.90
C SER A 81 5.75 4.27 5.06
N ILE A 82 4.51 3.78 5.15
CA ILE A 82 3.37 4.58 5.57
C ILE A 82 2.83 3.98 6.85
N ARG A 83 2.20 4.83 7.68
CA ARG A 83 1.60 4.41 8.94
C ARG A 83 0.19 4.96 9.05
N PHE A 84 -0.70 4.13 9.56
CA PHE A 84 -2.08 4.55 9.78
C PHE A 84 -2.69 3.68 10.88
N TYR A 85 -3.82 4.12 11.39
CA TYR A 85 -4.56 3.38 12.41
C TYR A 85 -5.74 2.70 11.73
N ALA A 86 -5.78 1.38 11.77
CA ALA A 86 -6.85 0.61 11.16
C ALA A 86 -7.99 0.43 12.16
N LYS A 87 -9.22 0.49 11.65
CA LYS A 87 -10.42 0.21 12.41
C LYS A 87 -11.01 -1.12 11.96
N PRO A 88 -11.88 -1.75 12.76
CA PRO A 88 -12.41 -3.07 12.41
C PRO A 88 -13.06 -3.08 11.02
N PHE A 89 -12.65 -4.03 10.21
CA PHE A 89 -13.19 -4.29 8.86
C PHE A 89 -13.09 -3.11 7.91
N GLU A 90 -12.21 -2.17 8.19
CA GLU A 90 -12.04 -0.98 7.37
C GLU A 90 -11.20 -1.27 6.14
N ILE A 91 -11.57 -0.66 5.01
CA ILE A 91 -10.76 -0.68 3.80
C ILE A 91 -10.09 0.69 3.70
N ARG A 92 -8.78 0.70 3.50
CA ARG A 92 -8.00 1.93 3.38
C ARG A 92 -7.24 1.90 2.06
N THR A 93 -7.24 3.03 1.37
CA THR A 93 -6.62 3.15 0.04
C THR A 93 -5.60 4.27 0.05
N PHE A 94 -4.41 3.99 -0.48
CA PHE A 94 -3.31 4.95 -0.50
C PHE A 94 -2.74 5.05 -1.90
N LYS A 95 -2.31 6.25 -2.27
CA LYS A 95 -1.52 6.46 -3.48
C LYS A 95 -0.10 6.76 -3.06
N VAL A 96 0.85 6.04 -3.62
CA VAL A 96 2.25 6.15 -3.25
C VAL A 96 3.07 6.37 -4.50
N ALA A 97 3.85 7.44 -4.52
CA ALA A 97 4.81 7.70 -5.58
C ALA A 97 6.20 7.38 -5.05
N PHE A 98 7.01 6.73 -5.86
CA PHE A 98 8.35 6.33 -5.47
C PHE A 98 9.38 7.20 -6.19
N GLU A 99 10.54 7.40 -5.54
CA GLU A 99 11.56 8.29 -6.08
C GLU A 99 12.16 7.76 -7.37
N SER A 100 12.33 6.46 -7.46
CA SER A 100 12.85 5.85 -8.67
C SER A 100 12.44 4.39 -8.68
N LEU A 101 11.89 3.96 -9.80
CA LEU A 101 11.56 2.57 -10.01
C LEU A 101 12.57 1.88 -10.94
N TYR A 102 13.49 2.67 -11.47
CA TYR A 102 14.47 2.17 -12.44
C TYR A 102 15.87 2.62 -12.08
#